data_d8664bcc5951aea36e2a570e6cb40fb6
#
_entry.id   d8664bcc5951aea36e2a570e6cb40fb6
#
_cell.length_a   1.000
_cell.length_b   1.000
_cell.length_c   1.000
_cell.angle_alpha   90.00
_cell.angle_beta   90.00
_cell.angle_gamma   90.00
#
_symmetry.space_group_name_H-M   'P 1'
#
loop_
_entity.id
_entity.type
_entity.pdbx_description
1 polymer ?
#
loop_
_entity_poly.entity_id
_entity_poly.type
_entity_poly.pdbx_seq_one_letter_code
_entity_poly.pdbx_strand_id
1 'polypeptide(L)'
;DIDGVLGPLLDLVEIDEGYEAALAAAIGDAKDAVVVRDATVAGIAARALTEADAGGVLLPLTGRAGAPKSSRSLRNHVRGRSADIDTLLDAAIAHIDVVADWEQAVSLALSDGDTHVVTTDGASFSPDGWRVGAERLAATGAALDEATIEAEKAEAVVVSETTTLDAVTAERKDALAAEKAV
;
A
#
# COMPACT_ATOMS: atom_id res chain seq x y z
N ASP A 1 -0.22 -18.89 -17.88
CA ASP A 1 -0.56 -17.52 -18.27
C ASP A 1 -2.00 -17.51 -18.79
N ILE A 2 -2.86 -16.67 -18.21
CA ILE A 2 -4.28 -16.57 -18.58
C ILE A 2 -4.46 -15.27 -19.36
N ASP A 3 -4.86 -15.36 -20.63
CA ASP A 3 -5.15 -14.17 -21.44
C ASP A 3 -6.29 -13.35 -20.83
N GLY A 4 -6.09 -12.03 -20.68
CA GLY A 4 -7.03 -11.11 -20.06
C GLY A 4 -6.79 -10.85 -18.58
N VAL A 5 -5.75 -11.40 -17.96
CA VAL A 5 -5.21 -10.93 -16.68
C VAL A 5 -4.38 -9.66 -16.93
N LEU A 6 -4.75 -8.57 -16.27
CA LEU A 6 -4.11 -7.25 -16.46
C LEU A 6 -2.96 -7.01 -15.48
N GLY A 7 -3.02 -7.64 -14.31
CA GLY A 7 -2.01 -7.53 -13.26
C GLY A 7 -2.57 -7.09 -11.90
N PRO A 8 -1.70 -6.92 -10.90
CA PRO A 8 -2.08 -6.39 -9.59
C PRO A 8 -2.69 -4.99 -9.71
N LEU A 9 -3.72 -4.70 -8.89
CA LEU A 9 -4.39 -3.40 -8.90
C LEU A 9 -3.39 -2.25 -8.67
N LEU A 10 -2.47 -2.41 -7.73
CA LEU A 10 -1.51 -1.37 -7.38
C LEU A 10 -0.54 -1.00 -8.51
N ASP A 11 -0.25 -1.94 -9.42
CA ASP A 11 0.58 -1.67 -10.60
C ASP A 11 -0.16 -0.89 -11.69
N LEU A 12 -1.49 -0.83 -11.60
CA LEU A 12 -2.38 -0.21 -12.58
C LEU A 12 -2.90 1.16 -12.15
N VAL A 13 -2.49 1.64 -10.97
CA VAL A 13 -2.92 2.93 -10.42
C VAL A 13 -1.74 3.84 -10.13
N GLU A 14 -2.01 5.13 -10.06
CA GLU A 14 -1.11 6.18 -9.58
C GLU A 14 -1.78 6.85 -8.38
N ILE A 15 -1.03 7.00 -7.30
CA ILE A 15 -1.51 7.53 -6.02
C ILE A 15 -0.76 8.81 -5.74
N ASP A 16 -1.45 9.89 -5.34
CA ASP A 16 -0.80 11.11 -4.87
C ASP A 16 -0.04 10.81 -3.57
N GLU A 17 1.13 11.41 -3.39
CA GLU A 17 2.00 11.23 -2.23
C GLU A 17 1.24 11.50 -0.90
N GLY A 18 1.34 10.57 0.05
CA GLY A 18 0.67 10.63 1.35
C GLY A 18 -0.75 10.06 1.40
N TYR A 19 -1.27 9.53 0.28
CA TYR A 19 -2.60 8.89 0.22
C TYR A 19 -2.56 7.36 0.12
N GLU A 20 -1.38 6.77 0.16
CA GLU A 20 -1.18 5.32 0.03
C GLU A 20 -1.86 4.55 1.16
N ALA A 21 -1.70 5.02 2.41
CA ALA A 21 -2.33 4.39 3.57
C ALA A 21 -3.86 4.55 3.54
N ALA A 22 -4.37 5.70 3.07
CA ALA A 22 -5.79 5.92 2.89
C ALA A 22 -6.38 4.98 1.84
N LEU A 23 -5.68 4.77 0.70
CA LEU A 23 -6.13 3.82 -0.31
C LEU A 23 -6.13 2.40 0.25
N ALA A 24 -5.07 1.97 0.95
CA ALA A 24 -5.02 0.66 1.58
C ALA A 24 -6.19 0.42 2.54
N ALA A 25 -6.50 1.42 3.38
CA ALA A 25 -7.61 1.36 4.31
C ALA A 25 -8.98 1.32 3.62
N ALA A 26 -9.11 2.01 2.48
CA ALA A 26 -10.33 2.07 1.70
C ALA A 26 -10.65 0.76 0.98
N ILE A 27 -9.64 0.14 0.34
CA ILE A 27 -9.82 -1.06 -0.48
C ILE A 27 -9.62 -2.37 0.30
N GLY A 28 -9.00 -2.31 1.49
CA GLY A 28 -8.79 -3.50 2.34
C GLY A 28 -8.10 -4.64 1.58
N ASP A 29 -8.70 -5.83 1.60
CA ASP A 29 -8.15 -7.03 0.95
C ASP A 29 -8.01 -6.88 -0.58
N ALA A 30 -8.71 -5.91 -1.20
CA ALA A 30 -8.57 -5.65 -2.63
C ALA A 30 -7.24 -4.98 -3.01
N LYS A 31 -6.41 -4.60 -2.05
CA LYS A 31 -5.03 -4.13 -2.30
C LYS A 31 -4.18 -5.18 -3.03
N ASP A 32 -4.40 -6.46 -2.70
CA ASP A 32 -3.70 -7.60 -3.28
C ASP A 32 -4.47 -8.21 -4.47
N ALA A 33 -5.52 -7.51 -4.96
CA ALA A 33 -6.36 -8.01 -6.01
C ALA A 33 -5.67 -7.99 -7.37
N VAL A 34 -5.96 -9.00 -8.16
CA VAL A 34 -5.58 -9.07 -9.57
C VAL A 34 -6.75 -8.60 -10.43
N VAL A 35 -6.47 -7.58 -11.23
CA VAL A 35 -7.46 -7.04 -12.18
C VAL A 35 -7.52 -7.92 -13.42
N VAL A 36 -8.73 -8.26 -13.83
CA VAL A 36 -9.00 -9.06 -15.01
C VAL A 36 -9.99 -8.36 -15.94
N ARG A 37 -9.87 -8.58 -17.25
CA ARG A 37 -10.59 -7.88 -18.29
C ARG A 37 -12.12 -7.98 -18.15
N ASP A 38 -12.64 -9.11 -17.73
CA ASP A 38 -14.09 -9.35 -17.64
C ASP A 38 -14.45 -10.50 -16.69
N ALA A 39 -15.75 -10.73 -16.48
CA ALA A 39 -16.25 -11.78 -15.62
C ALA A 39 -15.93 -13.20 -16.12
N THR A 40 -15.76 -13.38 -17.43
CA THR A 40 -15.40 -14.69 -18.00
C THR A 40 -13.98 -15.06 -17.61
N VAL A 41 -13.04 -14.11 -17.77
CA VAL A 41 -11.64 -14.27 -17.34
C VAL A 41 -11.55 -14.46 -15.82
N ALA A 42 -12.37 -13.72 -15.05
CA ALA A 42 -12.44 -13.91 -13.60
C ALA A 42 -12.87 -15.36 -13.23
N GLY A 43 -13.84 -15.93 -13.94
CA GLY A 43 -14.26 -17.31 -13.73
C GLY A 43 -13.16 -18.33 -14.04
N ILE A 44 -12.40 -18.11 -15.11
CA ILE A 44 -11.25 -18.97 -15.47
C ILE A 44 -10.15 -18.87 -14.40
N ALA A 45 -9.81 -17.64 -13.98
CA ALA A 45 -8.80 -17.40 -12.96
C ALA A 45 -9.21 -17.99 -11.60
N ALA A 46 -10.47 -17.83 -11.19
CA ALA A 46 -11.00 -18.40 -9.95
C ALA A 46 -10.90 -19.93 -9.93
N ARG A 47 -11.22 -20.58 -11.06
CA ARG A 47 -11.06 -22.02 -11.19
C ARG A 47 -9.60 -22.45 -11.05
N ALA A 48 -8.69 -21.76 -11.72
CA ALA A 48 -7.26 -22.06 -11.65
C ALA A 48 -6.71 -21.89 -10.22
N LEU A 49 -7.14 -20.85 -9.48
CA LEU A 49 -6.79 -20.67 -8.07
C LEU A 49 -7.32 -21.83 -7.21
N THR A 50 -8.58 -22.24 -7.41
CA THR A 50 -9.18 -23.35 -6.68
C THR A 50 -8.46 -24.67 -6.94
N GLU A 51 -8.09 -24.96 -8.20
CA GLU A 51 -7.35 -26.17 -8.58
C GLU A 51 -5.93 -26.18 -8.02
N ALA A 52 -5.35 -25.00 -7.81
CA ALA A 52 -4.02 -24.83 -7.19
C ALA A 52 -4.06 -24.79 -5.65
N ASP A 53 -5.23 -24.94 -5.01
CA ASP A 53 -5.44 -24.72 -3.56
C ASP A 53 -4.91 -23.35 -3.08
N ALA A 54 -5.09 -22.31 -3.92
CA ALA A 54 -4.64 -20.96 -3.68
C ALA A 54 -5.83 -20.01 -3.50
N GLY A 55 -5.63 -18.96 -2.69
CA GLY A 55 -6.59 -17.87 -2.49
C GLY A 55 -6.18 -16.60 -3.23
N GLY A 56 -7.14 -15.73 -3.48
CA GLY A 56 -6.85 -14.40 -4.06
C GLY A 56 -8.13 -13.62 -4.29
N VAL A 57 -7.97 -12.30 -4.49
CA VAL A 57 -9.04 -11.39 -4.85
C VAL A 57 -8.95 -11.08 -6.35
N LEU A 58 -10.06 -11.24 -7.07
CA LEU A 58 -10.14 -10.94 -8.50
C LEU A 58 -11.09 -9.76 -8.71
N LEU A 59 -10.65 -8.76 -9.47
CA LEU A 59 -11.43 -7.57 -9.81
C LEU A 59 -11.70 -7.54 -11.32
N PRO A 60 -12.88 -7.99 -11.78
CA PRO A 60 -13.25 -7.87 -13.18
C PRO A 60 -13.62 -6.41 -13.53
N LEU A 61 -13.21 -5.96 -14.71
CA LEU A 61 -13.59 -4.66 -15.26
C LEU A 61 -15.06 -4.66 -15.72
N THR A 62 -15.97 -4.78 -14.77
CA THR A 62 -17.42 -4.77 -15.01
C THR A 62 -18.11 -3.55 -14.41
N GLY A 63 -17.34 -2.49 -14.16
CA GLY A 63 -17.70 -1.40 -13.29
C GLY A 63 -18.87 -0.55 -13.75
N ARG A 64 -19.70 -0.15 -12.78
CA ARG A 64 -20.50 1.06 -12.90
C ARG A 64 -19.57 2.25 -12.69
N ALA A 65 -19.54 3.17 -13.64
CA ALA A 65 -18.92 4.46 -13.41
C ALA A 65 -19.67 5.18 -12.28
N GLY A 66 -18.99 5.50 -11.20
CA GLY A 66 -19.48 6.38 -10.14
C GLY A 66 -18.82 7.74 -10.28
N ALA A 67 -19.52 8.81 -9.96
CA ALA A 67 -18.87 10.12 -9.82
C ALA A 67 -18.44 10.33 -8.36
N PRO A 68 -17.34 11.05 -8.08
CA PRO A 68 -16.97 11.45 -6.73
C PRO A 68 -18.12 12.21 -6.06
N LYS A 69 -18.51 11.81 -4.87
CA LYS A 69 -19.63 12.42 -4.14
C LYS A 69 -19.27 13.76 -3.52
N SER A 70 -18.00 14.00 -3.25
CA SER A 70 -17.54 15.20 -2.57
C SER A 70 -16.14 15.65 -3.05
N SER A 71 -15.78 16.88 -2.68
CA SER A 71 -14.40 17.38 -2.90
C SER A 71 -13.36 16.64 -2.05
N ARG A 72 -13.80 15.89 -1.03
CA ARG A 72 -12.94 15.06 -0.16
C ARG A 72 -12.85 13.62 -0.63
N SER A 73 -13.46 13.26 -1.76
CA SER A 73 -13.40 11.90 -2.25
C SER A 73 -11.95 11.44 -2.47
N LEU A 74 -11.63 10.27 -1.95
CA LEU A 74 -10.33 9.63 -2.15
C LEU A 74 -10.00 9.46 -3.64
N ARG A 75 -11.01 9.32 -4.49
CA ARG A 75 -10.85 9.22 -5.94
C ARG A 75 -10.11 10.40 -6.57
N ASN A 76 -10.14 11.58 -5.94
CA ASN A 76 -9.42 12.76 -6.41
C ASN A 76 -7.89 12.62 -6.32
N HIS A 77 -7.41 11.68 -5.52
CA HIS A 77 -5.99 11.43 -5.23
C HIS A 77 -5.47 10.11 -5.82
N VAL A 78 -6.32 9.38 -6.55
CA VAL A 78 -5.96 8.09 -7.16
C VAL A 78 -6.39 8.09 -8.61
N ARG A 79 -5.48 7.77 -9.54
CA ARG A 79 -5.72 7.73 -11.00
C ARG A 79 -5.42 6.33 -11.52
N GLY A 80 -6.23 5.89 -12.46
CA GLY A 80 -5.95 4.68 -13.24
C GLY A 80 -4.97 4.99 -14.38
N ARG A 81 -4.12 4.03 -14.72
CA ARG A 81 -3.26 4.12 -15.91
C ARG A 81 -4.01 3.93 -17.22
N SER A 82 -5.31 3.59 -17.16
CA SER A 82 -6.20 3.50 -18.32
C SER A 82 -7.62 3.90 -17.95
N ALA A 83 -8.45 4.23 -18.95
CA ALA A 83 -9.85 4.62 -18.75
C ALA A 83 -10.68 3.50 -18.09
N ASP A 84 -10.37 2.23 -18.36
CA ASP A 84 -11.06 1.10 -17.76
C ASP A 84 -10.74 0.99 -16.27
N ILE A 85 -9.48 1.23 -15.88
CA ILE A 85 -9.05 1.28 -14.47
C ILE A 85 -9.66 2.51 -13.78
N ASP A 86 -9.73 3.66 -14.44
CA ASP A 86 -10.43 4.83 -13.89
C ASP A 86 -11.91 4.52 -13.60
N THR A 87 -12.58 3.81 -14.51
CA THR A 87 -13.97 3.37 -14.31
C THR A 87 -14.09 2.40 -13.10
N LEU A 88 -13.14 1.49 -12.94
CA LEU A 88 -13.08 0.58 -11.79
C LEU A 88 -12.90 1.37 -10.48
N LEU A 89 -11.99 2.33 -10.45
CA LEU A 89 -11.74 3.20 -9.29
C LEU A 89 -12.96 4.06 -8.96
N ASP A 90 -13.65 4.60 -9.98
CA ASP A 90 -14.88 5.37 -9.78
C ASP A 90 -15.97 4.53 -9.09
N ALA A 91 -16.05 3.26 -9.39
CA ALA A 91 -16.97 2.34 -8.72
C ALA A 91 -16.51 1.95 -7.31
N ALA A 92 -15.19 1.77 -7.11
CA ALA A 92 -14.63 1.23 -5.89
C ALA A 92 -14.46 2.28 -4.78
N ILE A 93 -13.97 3.49 -5.11
CA ILE A 93 -13.53 4.46 -4.10
C ILE A 93 -14.13 5.88 -4.25
N ALA A 94 -14.96 6.15 -5.27
CA ALA A 94 -15.51 7.50 -5.46
C ALA A 94 -16.45 7.94 -4.32
N HIS A 95 -17.05 6.98 -3.61
CA HIS A 95 -17.97 7.22 -2.49
C HIS A 95 -17.23 7.31 -1.14
N ILE A 96 -15.92 7.15 -1.11
CA ILE A 96 -15.11 7.16 0.12
C ILE A 96 -14.49 8.54 0.28
N ASP A 97 -14.76 9.19 1.40
CA ASP A 97 -14.14 10.45 1.77
C ASP A 97 -12.80 10.23 2.46
N VAL A 98 -11.83 11.12 2.21
CA VAL A 98 -10.54 11.12 2.90
C VAL A 98 -10.37 12.41 3.71
N VAL A 99 -9.88 12.27 4.93
CA VAL A 99 -9.61 13.39 5.85
C VAL A 99 -8.23 13.21 6.51
N ALA A 100 -7.72 14.29 7.11
CA ALA A 100 -6.38 14.29 7.69
C ALA A 100 -6.32 13.61 9.06
N ASP A 101 -7.37 13.70 9.86
CA ASP A 101 -7.38 13.26 11.25
C ASP A 101 -8.60 12.39 11.59
N TRP A 102 -8.46 11.59 12.63
CA TRP A 102 -9.48 10.65 13.07
C TRP A 102 -10.68 11.34 13.72
N GLU A 103 -10.51 12.50 14.37
CA GLU A 103 -11.60 13.24 15.02
C GLU A 103 -12.60 13.71 13.95
N GLN A 104 -12.06 14.23 12.83
CA GLN A 104 -12.88 14.63 11.68
C GLN A 104 -13.56 13.41 11.05
N ALA A 105 -12.84 12.29 10.91
CA ALA A 105 -13.39 11.06 10.36
C ALA A 105 -14.56 10.54 11.19
N VAL A 106 -14.42 10.48 12.52
CA VAL A 106 -15.48 10.08 13.46
C VAL A 106 -16.68 11.03 13.37
N SER A 107 -16.44 12.35 13.34
CA SER A 107 -17.50 13.34 13.22
C SER A 107 -18.32 13.14 11.95
N LEU A 108 -17.70 12.87 10.82
CA LEU A 108 -18.35 12.61 9.54
C LEU A 108 -19.11 11.28 9.56
N ALA A 109 -18.49 10.21 10.04
CA ALA A 109 -19.11 8.89 10.13
C ALA A 109 -20.34 8.86 11.06
N LEU A 110 -20.35 9.67 12.12
CA LEU A 110 -21.50 9.80 13.01
C LEU A 110 -22.60 10.72 12.47
N SER A 111 -22.24 11.66 11.59
CA SER A 111 -23.21 12.61 10.98
C SER A 111 -24.03 11.99 9.87
N ASP A 112 -23.47 11.01 9.17
CA ASP A 112 -24.09 10.28 8.07
C ASP A 112 -23.67 8.82 8.16
N GLY A 113 -24.57 7.98 8.71
CA GLY A 113 -24.30 6.57 8.99
C GLY A 113 -23.99 5.70 7.77
N ASP A 114 -24.21 6.20 6.55
CA ASP A 114 -23.89 5.50 5.31
C ASP A 114 -22.54 5.95 4.72
N THR A 115 -21.86 6.90 5.35
CA THR A 115 -20.59 7.46 4.86
C THR A 115 -19.43 6.56 5.21
N HIS A 116 -18.60 6.25 4.21
CA HIS A 116 -17.28 5.62 4.41
C HIS A 116 -16.21 6.71 4.39
N VAL A 117 -15.46 6.83 5.48
CA VAL A 117 -14.39 7.83 5.64
C VAL A 117 -13.09 7.11 5.96
N VAL A 118 -12.01 7.52 5.33
CA VAL A 118 -10.66 7.08 5.65
C VAL A 118 -9.78 8.25 6.04
N THR A 119 -8.76 8.01 6.83
CA THR A 119 -7.76 9.02 7.15
C THR A 119 -6.49 8.82 6.33
N THR A 120 -5.71 9.88 6.16
CA THR A 120 -4.43 9.82 5.43
C THR A 120 -3.42 8.88 6.10
N ASP A 121 -3.54 8.62 7.40
CA ASP A 121 -2.71 7.68 8.16
C ASP A 121 -3.25 6.23 8.16
N GLY A 122 -4.39 5.97 7.46
CA GLY A 122 -4.87 4.61 7.18
C GLY A 122 -5.90 4.07 8.18
N ALA A 123 -6.57 4.91 8.97
CA ALA A 123 -7.76 4.50 9.69
C ALA A 123 -8.99 4.51 8.76
N SER A 124 -9.95 3.62 9.00
CA SER A 124 -11.19 3.49 8.21
C SER A 124 -12.41 3.47 9.11
N PHE A 125 -13.41 4.27 8.76
CA PHE A 125 -14.67 4.43 9.48
C PHE A 125 -15.81 4.21 8.49
N SER A 126 -16.49 3.09 8.62
CA SER A 126 -17.58 2.69 7.73
C SER A 126 -18.76 2.16 8.52
N PRO A 127 -19.95 2.00 7.91
CA PRO A 127 -21.11 1.36 8.52
C PRO A 127 -20.81 -0.06 9.03
N ASP A 128 -19.89 -0.76 8.38
CA ASP A 128 -19.53 -2.14 8.73
C ASP A 128 -18.56 -2.23 9.92
N GLY A 129 -17.99 -1.10 10.33
CA GLY A 129 -17.07 -1.05 11.47
C GLY A 129 -15.96 -0.02 11.32
N TRP A 130 -15.27 0.21 12.43
CA TRP A 130 -14.14 1.13 12.52
C TRP A 130 -12.86 0.35 12.67
N ARG A 131 -11.89 0.67 11.82
CA ARG A 131 -10.55 0.08 11.84
C ARG A 131 -9.55 1.18 12.14
N VAL A 132 -8.77 1.02 13.21
CA VAL A 132 -7.73 1.96 13.62
C VAL A 132 -6.38 1.26 13.49
N GLY A 133 -5.45 1.94 12.85
CA GLY A 133 -4.11 1.44 12.57
C GLY A 133 -3.85 1.36 11.06
N ALA A 134 -2.64 1.76 10.66
CA ALA A 134 -2.26 1.72 9.26
C ALA A 134 -2.14 0.28 8.75
N GLU A 135 -2.99 -0.12 7.83
CA GLU A 135 -2.66 -1.23 6.94
C GLU A 135 -1.65 -0.71 5.92
N ARG A 136 -0.41 -1.18 6.01
CA ARG A 136 0.58 -0.85 4.98
C ARG A 136 0.22 -1.59 3.71
N LEU A 137 0.16 -0.87 2.60
CA LEU A 137 0.19 -1.49 1.28
C LEU A 137 1.40 -2.42 1.25
N ALA A 138 1.19 -3.67 0.84
CA ALA A 138 2.30 -4.54 0.48
C ALA A 138 3.15 -3.77 -0.53
N ALA A 139 4.45 -3.73 -0.29
CA ALA A 139 5.37 -2.85 -0.98
C ALA A 139 5.11 -2.87 -2.50
N THR A 140 4.72 -1.73 -3.05
CA THR A 140 4.77 -1.53 -4.50
C THR A 140 6.21 -1.76 -4.95
N GLY A 141 6.45 -2.21 -6.19
CA GLY A 141 7.81 -2.42 -6.69
C GLY A 141 8.73 -1.23 -6.37
N ALA A 142 8.22 0.01 -6.48
CA ALA A 142 8.95 1.22 -6.11
C ALA A 142 9.30 1.31 -4.62
N ALA A 143 8.39 0.92 -3.72
CA ALA A 143 8.65 0.91 -2.28
C ALA A 143 9.61 -0.22 -1.88
N LEU A 144 9.60 -1.34 -2.62
CA LEU A 144 10.58 -2.40 -2.44
C LEU A 144 11.97 -1.95 -2.89
N ASP A 145 12.06 -1.26 -4.03
CA ASP A 145 13.32 -0.70 -4.54
C ASP A 145 13.87 0.36 -3.57
N GLU A 146 13.03 1.25 -3.04
CA GLU A 146 13.43 2.26 -2.05
C GLU A 146 13.89 1.61 -0.73
N ALA A 147 13.16 0.61 -0.22
CA ALA A 147 13.55 -0.14 0.96
C ALA A 147 14.87 -0.91 0.74
N THR A 148 15.10 -1.42 -0.46
CA THR A 148 16.35 -2.10 -0.82
C THR A 148 17.51 -1.11 -0.82
N ILE A 149 17.33 0.08 -1.42
CA ILE A 149 18.34 1.15 -1.42
C ILE A 149 18.65 1.64 0.01
N GLU A 150 17.63 1.77 0.86
CA GLU A 150 17.84 2.14 2.27
C GLU A 150 18.57 1.04 3.05
N ALA A 151 18.24 -0.22 2.81
CA ALA A 151 18.92 -1.35 3.44
C ALA A 151 20.40 -1.40 3.02
N GLU A 152 20.72 -1.23 1.74
CA GLU A 152 22.11 -1.18 1.24
C GLU A 152 22.89 0.00 1.85
N LYS A 153 22.26 1.18 1.98
CA LYS A 153 22.89 2.33 2.65
C LYS A 153 23.17 2.05 4.13
N ALA A 154 22.21 1.45 4.83
CA ALA A 154 22.39 1.08 6.24
C ALA A 154 23.51 0.05 6.43
N GLU A 155 23.58 -0.94 5.55
CA GLU A 155 24.64 -1.95 5.56
C GLU A 155 26.02 -1.34 5.30
N ALA A 156 26.14 -0.41 4.35
CA ALA A 156 27.38 0.33 4.08
C ALA A 156 27.84 1.14 5.29
N VAL A 157 26.93 1.78 6.04
CA VAL A 157 27.24 2.47 7.28
C VAL A 157 27.73 1.50 8.34
N VAL A 158 27.08 0.37 8.55
CA VAL A 158 27.51 -0.66 9.51
C VAL A 158 28.91 -1.17 9.19
N VAL A 159 29.22 -1.45 7.93
CA VAL A 159 30.56 -1.88 7.49
C VAL A 159 31.60 -0.81 7.77
N SER A 160 31.32 0.45 7.50
CA SER A 160 32.21 1.58 7.77
C SER A 160 32.48 1.75 9.26
N GLU A 161 31.46 1.73 10.09
CA GLU A 161 31.56 1.86 11.55
C GLU A 161 32.32 0.66 12.16
N THR A 162 32.06 -0.55 11.68
CA THR A 162 32.78 -1.75 12.12
C THR A 162 34.26 -1.64 11.80
N THR A 163 34.63 -1.20 10.60
CA THR A 163 36.01 -0.99 10.19
C THR A 163 36.72 0.04 11.08
N THR A 164 36.02 1.13 11.40
CA THR A 164 36.55 2.17 12.29
C THR A 164 36.75 1.65 13.72
N LEU A 165 35.79 0.87 14.22
CA LEU A 165 35.88 0.25 15.55
C LEU A 165 37.05 -0.72 15.64
N ASP A 166 37.28 -1.53 14.62
CA ASP A 166 38.40 -2.47 14.56
C ASP A 166 39.73 -1.74 14.56
N ALA A 167 39.85 -0.63 13.79
CA ALA A 167 41.06 0.19 13.77
C ALA A 167 41.36 0.81 15.15
N VAL A 168 40.37 1.43 15.79
CA VAL A 168 40.52 2.01 17.13
C VAL A 168 40.82 0.95 18.18
N THR A 169 40.23 -0.23 18.04
CA THR A 169 40.51 -1.36 18.97
C THR A 169 41.96 -1.89 18.83
N ALA A 170 42.46 -1.92 17.61
CA ALA A 170 43.86 -2.31 17.34
C ALA A 170 44.83 -1.27 17.92
N GLU A 171 44.62 0.03 17.67
CA GLU A 171 45.41 1.13 18.23
C GLU A 171 45.44 1.11 19.76
N ARG A 172 44.27 0.89 20.39
CA ARG A 172 44.19 0.76 21.86
C ARG A 172 45.00 -0.43 22.38
N LYS A 173 44.95 -1.56 21.69
CA LYS A 173 45.69 -2.75 22.06
C LYS A 173 47.21 -2.52 21.98
N ASP A 174 47.65 -1.85 20.93
CA ASP A 174 49.09 -1.52 20.73
C ASP A 174 49.56 -0.50 21.75
N ALA A 175 48.78 0.53 22.08
CA ALA A 175 49.11 1.48 23.14
C ALA A 175 49.21 0.83 24.51
N LEU A 176 48.30 -0.09 24.87
CA LEU A 176 48.36 -0.88 26.12
C LEU A 176 49.58 -1.85 26.18
N ALA A 177 50.01 -2.39 25.03
CA ALA A 177 51.19 -3.23 24.97
C ALA A 177 52.45 -2.39 25.15
N ALA A 178 52.52 -1.19 24.58
CA ALA A 178 53.66 -0.26 24.77
C ALA A 178 53.77 0.20 26.22
N GLU A 179 52.68 0.48 26.90
CA GLU A 179 52.67 0.92 28.31
C GLU A 179 53.14 -0.17 29.25
N LYS A 180 52.90 -1.44 28.95
CA LYS A 180 53.38 -2.60 29.73
C LYS A 180 54.86 -2.95 29.51
N ALA A 181 55.45 -2.41 28.45
CA ALA A 181 56.85 -2.70 28.10
C ALA A 181 57.85 -1.69 28.70
N VAL A 182 57.38 -0.66 29.39
CA VAL A 182 58.14 0.35 30.16
C VAL A 182 58.15 -0.04 31.63
#